data_908d7bc03dc60da4d62c7cea2362b386
#
_entry.id   908d7bc03dc60da4d62c7cea2362b386
#
_cell.length_a   1.000
_cell.length_b   1.000
_cell.length_c   1.000
_cell.angle_alpha   90.00
_cell.angle_beta   90.00
_cell.angle_gamma   90.00
#
_symmetry.space_group_name_H-M   'P 1'
#
loop_
_entity.id
_entity.type
_entity.pdbx_description
1 polymer ?
#
loop_
_entity_poly.entity_id
_entity_poly.type
_entity_poly.pdbx_seq_one_letter_code
_entity_poly.pdbx_strand_id
1 'polypeptide(L)'
;MELSEMLEDRLKERELSKYALAKILSEMDGSGKAPNQYTSRLAKVFDDPKGRIFANLEEVIKALGGEIVIRWTDTTDQVVR
;
A
#
# COMPACT_ATOMS: atom_id res chain seq x y z
N MET A 1 3.66 13.65 -9.34
CA MET A 1 4.47 12.56 -8.79
C MET A 1 3.78 11.23 -9.09
N GLU A 2 4.52 10.26 -9.60
CA GLU A 2 3.98 8.95 -9.88
C GLU A 2 3.59 8.22 -8.59
N LEU A 3 2.54 7.40 -8.67
CA LEU A 3 2.05 6.68 -7.51
C LEU A 3 3.12 5.74 -6.92
N SER A 4 3.90 5.06 -7.78
CA SER A 4 4.98 4.20 -7.30
C SER A 4 6.02 4.99 -6.51
N GLU A 5 6.34 6.21 -6.93
CA GLU A 5 7.27 7.07 -6.20
C GLU A 5 6.70 7.49 -4.84
N MET A 6 5.40 7.78 -4.79
CA MET A 6 4.74 8.13 -3.53
C MET A 6 4.83 6.98 -2.53
N LEU A 7 4.62 5.75 -3.00
CA LEU A 7 4.73 4.57 -2.15
C LEU A 7 6.16 4.37 -1.65
N GLU A 8 7.14 4.51 -2.54
CA GLU A 8 8.56 4.37 -2.16
C GLU A 8 8.97 5.44 -1.16
N ASP A 9 8.56 6.69 -1.38
CA ASP A 9 8.86 7.80 -0.47
C ASP A 9 8.26 7.56 0.91
N ARG A 10 7.02 7.09 0.95
CA ARG A 10 6.37 6.80 2.24
C ARG A 10 7.07 5.68 2.99
N LEU A 11 7.50 4.64 2.25
CA LEU A 11 8.25 3.54 2.84
C LEU A 11 9.52 4.05 3.52
N LYS A 12 10.25 4.96 2.85
CA LYS A 12 11.44 5.59 3.40
C LYS A 12 11.13 6.45 4.61
N GLU A 13 10.07 7.25 4.55
CA GLU A 13 9.64 8.09 5.67
C GLU A 13 9.36 7.26 6.91
N ARG A 14 8.78 6.08 6.73
CA ARG A 14 8.46 5.17 7.83
C ARG A 14 9.64 4.29 8.23
N GLU A 15 10.78 4.42 7.54
CA GLU A 15 11.98 3.62 7.78
C GLU A 15 11.70 2.11 7.75
N LEU A 16 10.87 1.69 6.78
CA LEU A 16 10.50 0.29 6.62
C LEU A 16 11.18 -0.32 5.42
N SER A 17 11.60 -1.57 5.57
CA SER A 17 11.96 -2.40 4.41
C SER A 17 10.69 -3.01 3.83
N LYS A 18 10.77 -3.52 2.60
CA LYS A 18 9.63 -4.22 2.00
C LYS A 18 9.29 -5.48 2.79
N TYR A 19 10.29 -6.15 3.37
CA TYR A 19 10.03 -7.29 4.23
C TYR A 19 9.25 -6.90 5.48
N ALA A 20 9.64 -5.79 6.13
CA ALA A 20 8.92 -5.30 7.30
C ALA A 20 7.48 -4.94 6.96
N LEU A 21 7.26 -4.36 5.77
CA LEU A 21 5.91 -4.06 5.30
C LEU A 21 5.11 -5.34 5.05
N ALA A 22 5.75 -6.37 4.48
CA ALA A 22 5.11 -7.68 4.29
C ALA A 22 4.68 -8.27 5.63
N LYS A 23 5.48 -8.08 6.67
CA LYS A 23 5.16 -8.54 8.01
C LYS A 23 3.93 -7.83 8.56
N ILE A 24 3.82 -6.53 8.33
CA ILE A 24 2.64 -5.75 8.71
C ILE A 24 1.39 -6.27 7.99
N LEU A 25 1.49 -6.53 6.70
CA LEU A 25 0.37 -7.08 5.92
C LEU A 25 -0.06 -8.44 6.45
N SER A 26 0.91 -9.28 6.80
CA SER A 26 0.63 -10.59 7.40
C SER A 26 -0.18 -10.46 8.69
N GLU A 27 0.21 -9.51 9.54
CA GLU A 27 -0.48 -9.24 10.80
C GLU A 27 -1.89 -8.67 10.58
N MET A 28 -2.03 -7.77 9.60
CA MET A 28 -3.33 -7.17 9.26
C MET A 28 -4.32 -8.22 8.72
N ASP A 29 -3.80 -9.15 7.94
CA ASP A 29 -4.62 -10.20 7.34
C ASP A 29 -5.15 -11.19 8.37
N GLY A 30 -4.38 -11.45 9.43
CA GLY A 30 -4.77 -12.36 10.50
C GLY A 30 -4.88 -13.81 10.09
N SER A 31 -4.39 -14.18 8.90
CA SER A 31 -4.49 -15.55 8.38
C SER A 31 -3.40 -16.48 8.90
N GLY A 32 -2.38 -15.93 9.54
CA GLY A 32 -1.22 -16.69 10.00
C GLY A 32 -0.21 -17.03 8.92
N LYS A 33 -0.37 -16.49 7.71
CA LYS A 33 0.58 -16.70 6.63
C LYS A 33 1.91 -15.99 6.92
N ALA A 34 3.02 -16.63 6.50
CA ALA A 34 4.34 -16.05 6.70
C ALA A 34 4.52 -14.78 5.84
N PRO A 35 5.34 -13.81 6.28
CA PRO A 35 5.57 -12.58 5.52
C PRO A 35 6.04 -12.81 4.09
N ASN A 36 6.83 -13.86 3.84
CA ASN A 36 7.33 -14.15 2.50
C ASN A 36 6.23 -14.48 1.48
N GLN A 37 5.01 -14.76 1.94
CA GLN A 37 3.88 -14.98 1.04
C GLN A 37 3.30 -13.65 0.53
N TYR A 38 3.71 -12.54 1.11
CA TYR A 38 3.26 -11.21 0.69
C TYR A 38 4.30 -10.45 -0.13
N THR A 39 5.55 -10.89 -0.16
CA THR A 39 6.62 -10.16 -0.83
C THR A 39 6.41 -10.02 -2.33
N SER A 40 5.90 -11.06 -2.98
CA SER A 40 5.61 -11.02 -4.41
C SER A 40 4.51 -10.01 -4.74
N ARG A 41 3.45 -10.00 -3.93
CA ARG A 41 2.34 -9.03 -4.08
C ARG A 41 2.85 -7.60 -3.89
N LEU A 42 3.67 -7.39 -2.86
CA LEU A 42 4.26 -6.08 -2.60
C LEU A 42 5.13 -5.60 -3.75
N ALA A 43 5.99 -6.47 -4.27
CA ALA A 43 6.84 -6.12 -5.40
C ALA A 43 6.01 -5.63 -6.59
N LYS A 44 4.91 -6.32 -6.89
CA LYS A 44 4.02 -5.95 -7.98
C LYS A 44 3.31 -4.62 -7.72
N VAL A 45 2.87 -4.38 -6.48
CA VAL A 45 2.20 -3.13 -6.13
C VAL A 45 3.15 -1.94 -6.26
N PHE A 46 4.40 -2.10 -5.81
CA PHE A 46 5.38 -1.02 -5.91
C PHE A 46 5.84 -0.78 -7.36
N ASP A 47 5.91 -1.85 -8.16
CA ASP A 47 6.32 -1.74 -9.56
C ASP A 47 5.24 -1.11 -10.44
N ASP A 48 4.01 -1.56 -10.29
CA ASP A 48 2.88 -1.10 -11.11
C ASP A 48 1.60 -0.98 -10.28
N PRO A 49 1.52 0.04 -9.41
CA PRO A 49 0.35 0.16 -8.53
C PRO A 49 -0.96 0.38 -9.29
N LYS A 50 -0.93 1.06 -10.43
CA LYS A 50 -2.13 1.34 -11.22
C LYS A 50 -2.69 0.10 -11.88
N GLY A 51 -1.87 -0.92 -12.12
CA GLY A 51 -2.29 -2.17 -12.73
C GLY A 51 -2.74 -3.24 -11.73
N ARG A 52 -2.83 -2.89 -10.46
CA ARG A 52 -3.19 -3.87 -9.42
C ARG A 52 -4.67 -3.84 -9.11
N ILE A 53 -5.16 -4.95 -8.55
CA ILE A 53 -6.49 -5.01 -7.98
C ILE A 53 -6.58 -3.96 -6.86
N PHE A 54 -7.66 -3.19 -6.85
CA PHE A 54 -7.83 -2.08 -5.91
C PHE A 54 -7.63 -2.51 -4.45
N ALA A 55 -8.19 -3.66 -4.07
CA ALA A 55 -8.08 -4.14 -2.69
C ALA A 55 -6.63 -4.36 -2.27
N ASN A 56 -5.78 -4.85 -3.18
CA ASN A 56 -4.36 -5.06 -2.86
C ASN A 56 -3.63 -3.73 -2.69
N LEU A 57 -3.93 -2.76 -3.53
CA LEU A 57 -3.35 -1.42 -3.42
C LEU A 57 -3.80 -0.75 -2.12
N GLU A 58 -5.07 -0.85 -1.80
CA GLU A 58 -5.63 -0.27 -0.58
C GLU A 58 -4.98 -0.85 0.67
N GLU A 59 -4.78 -2.17 0.72
CA GLU A 59 -4.12 -2.82 1.86
C GLU A 59 -2.71 -2.29 2.08
N VAL A 60 -1.94 -2.12 1.01
CA VAL A 60 -0.57 -1.62 1.11
C VAL A 60 -0.58 -0.18 1.62
N ILE A 61 -1.47 0.66 1.12
CA ILE A 61 -1.59 2.04 1.55
C ILE A 61 -1.97 2.11 3.04
N LYS A 62 -2.91 1.28 3.48
CA LYS A 62 -3.28 1.21 4.90
C LYS A 62 -2.12 0.75 5.77
N ALA A 63 -1.36 -0.24 5.31
CA ALA A 63 -0.18 -0.73 6.04
C ALA A 63 0.89 0.36 6.18
N LEU A 64 0.96 1.28 5.25
CA LEU A 64 1.86 2.43 5.29
C LEU A 64 1.30 3.61 6.10
N GLY A 65 0.14 3.42 6.71
CA GLY A 65 -0.48 4.45 7.53
C GLY A 65 -1.23 5.51 6.74
N GLY A 66 -1.67 5.18 5.55
CA GLY A 66 -2.40 6.09 4.68
C GLY A 66 -3.81 5.64 4.36
N GLU A 67 -4.48 6.42 3.54
CA GLU A 67 -5.80 6.09 3.00
C GLU A 67 -5.92 6.67 1.60
N ILE A 68 -6.84 6.15 0.81
CA ILE A 68 -7.09 6.64 -0.54
C ILE A 68 -8.19 7.69 -0.47
N VAL A 69 -7.92 8.85 -1.05
CA VAL A 69 -8.85 9.99 -1.07
C VAL A 69 -9.08 10.39 -2.51
N ILE A 70 -10.33 10.62 -2.86
CA ILE A 70 -10.68 11.19 -4.16
C ILE A 70 -10.98 12.67 -3.94
N ARG A 71 -10.26 13.52 -4.67
CA ARG A 71 -10.51 14.95 -4.66
C ARG A 71 -11.19 15.32 -5.97
N TRP A 72 -12.40 15.81 -5.87
CA TRP A 72 -13.12 16.28 -7.05
C TRP A 72 -12.63 17.66 -7.47
N THR A 73 -12.75 17.97 -8.74
CA THR A 73 -12.25 19.26 -9.24
C THR A 73 -12.99 20.47 -8.64
N ASP A 74 -14.17 20.25 -8.05
CA ASP A 74 -14.93 21.28 -7.33
C ASP A 74 -14.52 21.38 -5.85
N THR A 75 -13.40 20.78 -5.47
CA THR A 75 -12.76 20.86 -4.15
C THR A 75 -13.39 20.02 -3.04
N THR A 76 -14.21 19.01 -3.36
CA THR A 76 -14.74 18.07 -2.36
C THR A 76 -13.83 16.85 -2.27
N ASP A 77 -13.36 16.51 -1.07
CA ASP A 77 -12.57 15.32 -0.83
C ASP A 77 -13.45 14.23 -0.21
N GLN A 78 -13.27 13.01 -0.66
CA GLN A 78 -13.96 11.85 -0.10
C GLN A 78 -12.98 10.71 0.12
N VAL A 79 -13.03 10.10 1.31
CA VAL A 79 -12.20 8.95 1.65
C VAL A 79 -12.80 7.70 1.04
N VAL A 80 -11.95 6.90 0.39
CA VAL A 80 -12.37 5.61 -0.18
C VAL A 80 -12.34 4.56 0.91
N ARG A 81 -13.45 3.82 1.04
CA ARG A 81 -13.55 2.77 2.05
C ARG A 81 -13.96 1.43 1.46
#